data_8d7339ba421d8e234f390f938d3000fd
#
_entry.id   8d7339ba421d8e234f390f938d3000fd
#
_cell.length_a   1.000
_cell.length_b   1.000
_cell.length_c   1.000
_cell.angle_alpha   90.00
_cell.angle_beta   90.00
_cell.angle_gamma   90.00
#
_symmetry.space_group_name_H-M   'P 1'
#
loop_
_entity.id
_entity.type
_entity.pdbx_description
1 polymer ?
#
loop_
_entity_poly.entity_id
_entity_poly.type
_entity_poly.pdbx_seq_one_letter_code
_entity_poly.pdbx_strand_id
1 'polypeptide(L)'
;MIRQAVGLLLAAVLAAVPAHPQPDTVIRVNVRLVRMLVTVKDTNGQLIGSLNKNDFTIFDNGVKQDIALFERQTEQPLSVAVLVDTSASTGIELRYELDSVSKFLRALLGEGNPRDTVALYSFNWQVNLLSSYTRRFARVDQQLKQLKSEGGTSLYDAIYLASRELELRDGRHVMVIVTDGGDTTSVKDFHQALEAAQLADTLLYPVLVVPITNDAGRNVGGENALTTLAAGTGGRVFLPTLGAELDRAFSDILRELRTQYLVGFYPKDAPLTKDRFHTLKISVPGPNLRVITRSGYYGESSESSRRSGR
;
A
#
# COMPACT_ATOMS: atom_id res chain seq x y z
N MET A 1 -89.31 -59.45 5.12
CA MET A 1 -87.86 -59.64 5.34
C MET A 1 -87.14 -58.67 4.40
N ILE A 2 -86.80 -57.52 4.87
CA ILE A 2 -86.15 -56.47 4.08
C ILE A 2 -84.86 -56.07 4.83
N ARG A 3 -83.69 -56.37 4.25
CA ARG A 3 -82.39 -55.97 4.75
C ARG A 3 -82.05 -54.58 4.22
N GLN A 4 -81.89 -53.62 5.09
CA GLN A 4 -81.39 -52.31 4.79
C GLN A 4 -79.86 -52.34 4.74
N ALA A 5 -79.28 -51.89 3.64
CA ALA A 5 -77.85 -51.63 3.50
C ALA A 5 -77.61 -50.16 3.80
N VAL A 6 -76.78 -49.87 4.85
CA VAL A 6 -76.34 -48.55 5.21
C VAL A 6 -75.01 -48.32 4.49
N GLY A 7 -74.97 -47.39 3.55
CA GLY A 7 -73.74 -46.94 2.87
C GLY A 7 -73.06 -45.83 3.67
N LEU A 8 -71.81 -46.07 4.09
CA LEU A 8 -70.96 -45.09 4.75
C LEU A 8 -70.27 -44.26 3.67
N LEU A 9 -70.60 -42.97 3.60
CA LEU A 9 -69.85 -41.98 2.78
C LEU A 9 -68.70 -41.46 3.59
N LEU A 10 -67.45 -41.77 3.19
CA LEU A 10 -66.22 -41.24 3.76
C LEU A 10 -65.90 -39.97 2.99
N ALA A 11 -66.10 -38.80 3.58
CA ALA A 11 -65.64 -37.51 3.03
C ALA A 11 -64.22 -37.28 3.38
N ALA A 12 -63.31 -37.34 2.41
CA ALA A 12 -61.88 -36.97 2.57
C ALA A 12 -61.76 -35.45 2.54
N VAL A 13 -61.46 -34.86 3.68
CA VAL A 13 -61.07 -33.44 3.79
C VAL A 13 -59.58 -33.30 3.45
N LEU A 14 -59.27 -32.81 2.22
CA LEU A 14 -57.93 -32.37 1.86
C LEU A 14 -57.61 -31.07 2.65
N ALA A 15 -56.79 -31.16 3.66
CA ALA A 15 -56.24 -30.00 4.33
C ALA A 15 -55.16 -29.38 3.42
N ALA A 16 -55.45 -28.21 2.84
CA ALA A 16 -54.44 -27.39 2.13
C ALA A 16 -53.43 -26.87 3.15
N VAL A 17 -52.20 -27.37 3.09
CA VAL A 17 -51.08 -26.85 3.88
C VAL A 17 -50.66 -25.49 3.27
N PRO A 18 -50.72 -24.38 4.02
CA PRO A 18 -50.26 -23.11 3.50
C PRO A 18 -48.74 -23.18 3.19
N ALA A 19 -48.38 -22.94 1.94
CA ALA A 19 -46.97 -22.77 1.55
C ALA A 19 -46.39 -21.53 2.28
N HIS A 20 -45.49 -21.76 3.21
CA HIS A 20 -44.73 -20.68 3.81
C HIS A 20 -43.82 -20.13 2.73
N PRO A 21 -43.79 -18.80 2.47
CA PRO A 21 -42.78 -18.20 1.61
C PRO A 21 -41.41 -18.45 2.24
N GLN A 22 -40.51 -19.10 1.52
CA GLN A 22 -39.13 -19.20 1.94
C GLN A 22 -38.54 -17.78 2.03
N PRO A 23 -37.87 -17.42 3.12
CA PRO A 23 -37.24 -16.11 3.20
C PRO A 23 -36.19 -16.04 2.08
N ASP A 24 -36.29 -14.99 1.25
CA ASP A 24 -35.29 -14.67 0.26
C ASP A 24 -33.94 -14.55 1.01
N THR A 25 -33.05 -15.51 0.75
CA THR A 25 -31.68 -15.47 1.33
C THR A 25 -30.95 -14.36 0.61
N VAL A 26 -31.02 -13.14 1.13
CA VAL A 26 -30.22 -12.02 0.64
C VAL A 26 -28.76 -12.32 0.99
N ILE A 27 -28.01 -12.86 0.04
CA ILE A 27 -26.56 -13.00 0.15
C ILE A 27 -25.98 -11.61 0.07
N ARG A 28 -25.70 -10.99 1.20
CA ARG A 28 -24.93 -9.73 1.28
C ARG A 28 -23.47 -10.06 1.00
N VAL A 29 -23.03 -9.91 -0.23
CA VAL A 29 -21.63 -9.95 -0.59
C VAL A 29 -21.04 -8.57 -0.23
N ASN A 30 -20.21 -8.54 0.80
CA ASN A 30 -19.50 -7.33 1.20
C ASN A 30 -18.30 -7.15 0.25
N VAL A 31 -18.54 -6.54 -0.91
CA VAL A 31 -17.48 -6.29 -1.90
C VAL A 31 -16.74 -5.03 -1.49
N ARG A 32 -15.50 -5.19 -1.04
CA ARG A 32 -14.63 -4.07 -0.65
C ARG A 32 -14.08 -3.37 -1.89
N LEU A 33 -14.14 -2.04 -1.91
CA LEU A 33 -13.52 -1.23 -2.97
C LEU A 33 -11.99 -1.42 -2.95
N VAL A 34 -11.44 -1.93 -4.04
CA VAL A 34 -10.00 -2.00 -4.25
C VAL A 34 -9.53 -0.66 -4.79
N ARG A 35 -8.64 0.02 -4.06
CA ARG A 35 -8.09 1.33 -4.42
C ARG A 35 -6.63 1.18 -4.83
N MET A 36 -6.20 1.94 -5.82
CA MET A 36 -4.82 1.94 -6.32
C MET A 36 -4.37 3.35 -6.59
N LEU A 37 -3.15 3.66 -6.19
CA LEU A 37 -2.46 4.86 -6.62
C LEU A 37 -1.68 4.54 -7.89
N VAL A 38 -1.83 5.40 -8.88
CA VAL A 38 -1.27 5.19 -10.22
C VAL A 38 -0.45 6.40 -10.62
N THR A 39 0.82 6.17 -10.92
CA THR A 39 1.72 7.17 -11.51
C THR A 39 1.87 6.86 -12.99
N VAL A 40 1.70 7.87 -13.84
CA VAL A 40 1.92 7.74 -15.29
C VAL A 40 3.06 8.66 -15.71
N LYS A 41 4.03 8.13 -16.45
CA LYS A 41 5.19 8.86 -16.99
C LYS A 41 5.32 8.66 -18.49
N ASP A 42 5.86 9.65 -19.17
CA ASP A 42 6.31 9.50 -20.55
C ASP A 42 7.70 8.82 -20.61
N THR A 43 8.23 8.67 -21.82
CA THR A 43 9.57 8.09 -22.07
C THR A 43 10.71 8.93 -21.51
N ASN A 44 10.49 10.23 -21.29
CA ASN A 44 11.46 11.14 -20.68
C ASN A 44 11.37 11.14 -19.16
N GLY A 45 10.48 10.33 -18.57
CA GLY A 45 10.22 10.28 -17.13
C GLY A 45 9.36 11.44 -16.60
N GLN A 46 8.78 12.26 -17.46
CA GLN A 46 7.87 13.35 -17.10
C GLN A 46 6.53 12.77 -16.60
N LEU A 47 6.03 13.31 -15.50
CA LEU A 47 4.76 12.93 -14.92
C LEU A 47 3.59 13.42 -15.78
N ILE A 48 2.66 12.52 -16.08
CA ILE A 48 1.45 12.83 -16.85
C ILE A 48 0.27 12.85 -15.89
N GLY A 49 -0.25 14.05 -15.60
CA GLY A 49 -1.39 14.30 -14.69
C GLY A 49 -2.68 14.67 -15.40
N SER A 50 -2.74 14.63 -16.74
CA SER A 50 -3.86 15.14 -17.55
C SER A 50 -4.85 14.06 -18.03
N LEU A 51 -4.61 12.78 -17.75
CA LEU A 51 -5.45 11.67 -18.19
C LEU A 51 -6.82 11.69 -17.48
N ASN A 52 -7.83 11.16 -18.17
CA ASN A 52 -9.20 11.04 -17.69
C ASN A 52 -9.53 9.57 -17.33
N LYS A 53 -10.64 9.34 -16.64
CA LYS A 53 -11.11 8.01 -16.27
C LYS A 53 -11.13 7.02 -17.46
N ASN A 54 -11.58 7.47 -18.62
CA ASN A 54 -11.73 6.64 -19.81
C ASN A 54 -10.40 6.22 -20.46
N ASP A 55 -9.29 6.86 -20.06
CA ASP A 55 -7.95 6.53 -20.54
C ASP A 55 -7.38 5.31 -19.78
N PHE A 56 -8.02 4.88 -18.69
CA PHE A 56 -7.55 3.77 -17.89
C PHE A 56 -8.35 2.49 -18.16
N THR A 57 -7.64 1.39 -18.27
CA THR A 57 -8.22 0.04 -18.29
C THR A 57 -7.57 -0.80 -17.20
N ILE A 58 -8.39 -1.43 -16.35
CA ILE A 58 -7.96 -2.25 -15.21
C ILE A 58 -8.27 -3.69 -15.48
N PHE A 59 -7.33 -4.59 -15.14
CA PHE A 59 -7.52 -6.02 -15.13
C PHE A 59 -7.16 -6.57 -13.74
N ASP A 60 -8.03 -7.42 -13.19
CA ASP A 60 -7.85 -8.19 -11.97
C ASP A 60 -7.80 -9.67 -12.34
N ASN A 61 -6.66 -10.33 -12.09
CA ASN A 61 -6.40 -11.71 -12.55
C ASN A 61 -6.78 -11.94 -14.03
N GLY A 62 -6.52 -10.93 -14.89
CA GLY A 62 -6.82 -10.96 -16.32
C GLY A 62 -8.26 -10.60 -16.68
N VAL A 63 -9.17 -10.44 -15.72
CA VAL A 63 -10.57 -10.03 -15.95
C VAL A 63 -10.67 -8.50 -15.91
N LYS A 64 -11.23 -7.90 -16.97
CA LYS A 64 -11.43 -6.46 -17.06
C LYS A 64 -12.44 -6.00 -16.00
N GLN A 65 -12.09 -4.91 -15.30
CA GLN A 65 -12.89 -4.32 -14.23
C GLN A 65 -13.41 -2.93 -14.59
N ASP A 66 -14.59 -2.60 -14.07
CA ASP A 66 -15.21 -1.29 -14.23
C ASP A 66 -14.67 -0.32 -13.18
N ILE A 67 -14.17 0.86 -13.59
CA ILE A 67 -13.66 1.87 -12.67
C ILE A 67 -14.86 2.51 -11.94
N ALA A 68 -14.94 2.31 -10.63
CA ALA A 68 -15.94 2.90 -9.74
C ALA A 68 -15.49 4.23 -9.13
N LEU A 69 -14.19 4.37 -8.85
CA LEU A 69 -13.60 5.57 -8.27
C LEU A 69 -12.47 6.08 -9.18
N PHE A 70 -12.45 7.37 -9.45
CA PHE A 70 -11.38 8.04 -10.18
C PHE A 70 -11.19 9.47 -9.68
N GLU A 71 -9.98 9.76 -9.20
CA GLU A 71 -9.58 11.11 -8.80
C GLU A 71 -8.23 11.44 -9.44
N ARG A 72 -8.09 12.67 -9.95
CA ARG A 72 -6.80 13.21 -10.39
C ARG A 72 -6.21 14.04 -9.26
N GLN A 73 -4.88 13.97 -9.09
CA GLN A 73 -4.18 14.78 -8.09
C GLN A 73 -4.92 14.75 -6.75
N THR A 74 -5.21 13.54 -6.29
CA THR A 74 -6.11 13.32 -5.15
C THR A 74 -5.80 14.25 -3.98
N GLU A 75 -6.83 14.91 -3.48
CA GLU A 75 -6.77 15.80 -2.30
C GLU A 75 -6.72 15.03 -0.98
N GLN A 76 -6.71 13.70 -1.03
CA GLN A 76 -6.60 12.90 0.18
C GLN A 76 -5.29 13.19 0.92
N PRO A 77 -5.34 13.38 2.24
CA PRO A 77 -4.16 13.65 3.03
C PRO A 77 -3.17 12.48 2.99
N LEU A 78 -1.90 12.80 3.13
CA LEU A 78 -0.82 11.84 3.26
C LEU A 78 -0.58 11.49 4.74
N SER A 79 -0.49 10.21 5.05
CA SER A 79 0.14 9.68 6.26
C SER A 79 1.49 9.10 5.85
N VAL A 80 2.58 9.81 6.18
CA VAL A 80 3.94 9.47 5.74
C VAL A 80 4.73 8.88 6.92
N ALA A 81 5.21 7.66 6.79
CA ALA A 81 6.22 7.09 7.68
C ALA A 81 7.60 7.34 7.06
N VAL A 82 8.48 8.04 7.77
CA VAL A 82 9.88 8.21 7.37
C VAL A 82 10.74 7.29 8.24
N LEU A 83 11.40 6.34 7.61
CA LEU A 83 12.27 5.36 8.23
C LEU A 83 13.70 5.72 7.88
N VAL A 84 14.51 6.02 8.89
CA VAL A 84 15.92 6.38 8.73
C VAL A 84 16.80 5.26 9.25
N ASP A 85 17.62 4.72 8.37
CA ASP A 85 18.65 3.76 8.73
C ASP A 85 19.72 4.45 9.59
N THR A 86 19.93 3.89 10.76
CA THR A 86 20.96 4.34 11.69
C THR A 86 21.95 3.21 12.00
N SER A 87 22.13 2.27 11.07
CA SER A 87 23.13 1.22 11.17
C SER A 87 24.55 1.78 11.14
N ALA A 88 25.51 0.96 11.52
CA ALA A 88 26.92 1.42 11.63
C ALA A 88 27.51 1.85 10.29
N SER A 89 27.02 1.32 9.16
CA SER A 89 27.48 1.67 7.80
C SER A 89 27.14 3.09 7.40
N THR A 90 26.03 3.67 7.89
CA THR A 90 25.59 5.03 7.55
C THR A 90 26.39 6.15 8.25
N GLY A 91 27.27 5.82 9.19
CA GLY A 91 27.84 6.75 10.17
C GLY A 91 28.48 8.03 9.62
N ILE A 92 29.16 7.96 8.48
CA ILE A 92 29.84 9.13 7.87
C ILE A 92 28.83 10.02 7.13
N GLU A 93 27.85 9.43 6.50
CA GLU A 93 26.90 10.09 5.59
C GLU A 93 25.62 10.52 6.30
N LEU A 94 25.30 9.91 7.45
CA LEU A 94 24.09 10.13 8.22
C LEU A 94 23.74 11.62 8.40
N ARG A 95 24.73 12.47 8.70
CA ARG A 95 24.50 13.91 8.90
C ARG A 95 23.93 14.60 7.66
N TYR A 96 24.43 14.23 6.46
CA TYR A 96 23.97 14.79 5.19
C TYR A 96 22.57 14.25 4.84
N GLU A 97 22.32 12.99 5.12
CA GLU A 97 21.00 12.36 4.95
C GLU A 97 19.96 13.05 5.82
N LEU A 98 20.26 13.27 7.11
CA LEU A 98 19.37 13.94 8.05
C LEU A 98 19.03 15.38 7.63
N ASP A 99 19.99 16.14 7.04
CA ASP A 99 19.72 17.48 6.51
C ASP A 99 18.73 17.43 5.34
N SER A 100 18.93 16.50 4.40
CA SER A 100 18.03 16.30 3.26
C SER A 100 16.64 15.79 3.69
N VAL A 101 16.57 14.87 4.66
CA VAL A 101 15.30 14.44 5.28
C VAL A 101 14.59 15.61 5.95
N SER A 102 15.31 16.48 6.67
CA SER A 102 14.72 17.68 7.29
C SER A 102 14.10 18.62 6.26
N LYS A 103 14.79 18.85 5.11
CA LYS A 103 14.26 19.65 3.99
C LYS A 103 12.99 19.01 3.41
N PHE A 104 13.02 17.70 3.19
CA PHE A 104 11.85 16.94 2.72
C PHE A 104 10.65 17.09 3.66
N LEU A 105 10.86 16.91 4.96
CA LEU A 105 9.80 17.04 5.98
C LEU A 105 9.22 18.46 6.01
N ARG A 106 10.07 19.48 5.86
CA ARG A 106 9.64 20.88 5.79
C ARG A 106 8.77 21.15 4.56
N ALA A 107 9.16 20.66 3.38
CA ALA A 107 8.40 20.81 2.14
C ALA A 107 7.09 20.02 2.19
N LEU A 108 7.11 18.78 2.71
CA LEU A 108 5.93 17.94 2.87
C LEU A 108 4.86 18.62 3.73
N LEU A 109 5.25 19.09 4.92
CA LEU A 109 4.33 19.65 5.91
C LEU A 109 3.99 21.13 5.68
N GLY A 110 4.87 21.87 4.97
CA GLY A 110 4.68 23.31 4.71
C GLY A 110 3.87 23.61 3.46
N GLU A 111 4.06 22.81 2.39
CA GLU A 111 3.47 23.08 1.07
C GLU A 111 2.38 22.08 0.67
N GLY A 112 2.17 21.02 1.48
CA GLY A 112 1.24 19.93 1.22
C GLY A 112 -0.20 20.21 1.69
N ASN A 113 -0.99 19.13 1.74
CA ASN A 113 -2.34 19.20 2.28
C ASN A 113 -2.30 19.58 3.78
N PRO A 114 -3.17 20.48 4.25
CA PRO A 114 -3.24 20.86 5.67
C PRO A 114 -3.45 19.69 6.64
N ARG A 115 -3.84 18.52 6.17
CA ARG A 115 -4.03 17.30 6.97
C ARG A 115 -2.90 16.28 6.81
N ASP A 116 -1.86 16.56 6.00
CA ASP A 116 -0.70 15.68 5.88
C ASP A 116 -0.02 15.50 7.24
N THR A 117 0.38 14.29 7.56
CA THR A 117 1.08 13.95 8.79
C THR A 117 2.29 13.09 8.52
N VAL A 118 3.28 13.19 9.42
CA VAL A 118 4.49 12.39 9.35
C VAL A 118 4.76 11.70 10.68
N ALA A 119 5.19 10.44 10.63
CA ALA A 119 5.83 9.72 11.72
C ALA A 119 7.31 9.51 11.38
N LEU A 120 8.18 9.56 12.39
CA LEU A 120 9.60 9.32 12.24
C LEU A 120 10.00 8.05 12.99
N TYR A 121 10.65 7.15 12.27
CA TYR A 121 11.28 5.95 12.81
C TYR A 121 12.78 6.00 12.57
N SER A 122 13.56 5.45 13.50
CA SER A 122 14.92 5.02 13.23
C SER A 122 14.98 3.51 13.30
N PHE A 123 15.86 2.92 12.50
CA PHE A 123 16.13 1.49 12.59
C PHE A 123 17.63 1.21 12.46
N ASN A 124 18.07 0.30 13.27
CA ASN A 124 19.38 -0.36 13.24
C ASN A 124 19.12 -1.82 13.61
N TRP A 125 19.75 -2.41 14.60
CA TRP A 125 19.38 -3.71 15.17
C TRP A 125 18.05 -3.64 15.97
N GLN A 126 17.52 -2.44 16.22
CA GLN A 126 16.19 -2.17 16.82
C GLN A 126 15.42 -1.18 15.94
N VAL A 127 14.08 -1.24 16.05
CA VAL A 127 13.19 -0.26 15.40
C VAL A 127 12.59 0.62 16.47
N ASN A 128 12.77 1.93 16.34
CA ASN A 128 12.27 2.92 17.30
C ASN A 128 11.32 3.92 16.64
N LEU A 129 10.12 4.06 17.17
CA LEU A 129 9.21 5.15 16.82
C LEU A 129 9.63 6.41 17.61
N LEU A 130 10.28 7.35 16.95
CA LEU A 130 10.81 8.59 17.56
C LEU A 130 9.74 9.68 17.68
N SER A 131 8.87 9.75 16.67
CA SER A 131 7.72 10.66 16.67
C SER A 131 6.53 9.99 16.02
N SER A 132 5.42 9.87 16.76
CA SER A 132 4.14 9.46 16.18
C SER A 132 3.61 10.52 15.21
N TYR A 133 2.63 10.15 14.37
CA TYR A 133 2.07 11.00 13.31
C TYR A 133 1.70 12.40 13.82
N THR A 134 2.34 13.40 13.23
CA THR A 134 2.18 14.81 13.60
C THR A 134 2.41 15.74 12.40
N ARG A 135 1.89 16.97 12.52
CA ARG A 135 2.20 18.10 11.61
C ARG A 135 3.27 19.04 12.18
N ARG A 136 3.71 18.81 13.41
CA ARG A 136 4.64 19.70 14.10
C ARG A 136 6.06 19.43 13.62
N PHE A 137 6.47 20.08 12.52
CA PHE A 137 7.82 19.95 11.95
C PHE A 137 8.92 20.04 13.00
N ALA A 138 8.88 21.05 13.86
CA ALA A 138 9.91 21.26 14.88
C ALA A 138 10.11 20.05 15.82
N ARG A 139 9.01 19.32 16.14
CA ARG A 139 9.08 18.12 16.98
C ARG A 139 9.80 16.99 16.28
N VAL A 140 9.51 16.77 14.99
CA VAL A 140 10.12 15.71 14.20
C VAL A 140 11.59 16.02 13.91
N ASP A 141 11.90 17.26 13.52
CA ASP A 141 13.23 17.75 13.22
C ASP A 141 14.17 17.68 14.46
N GLN A 142 13.64 17.94 15.65
CA GLN A 142 14.37 17.79 16.90
C GLN A 142 14.81 16.34 17.12
N GLN A 143 13.92 15.38 16.91
CA GLN A 143 14.22 13.94 17.05
C GLN A 143 15.22 13.49 15.96
N LEU A 144 15.00 13.94 14.74
CA LEU A 144 15.88 13.63 13.60
C LEU A 144 17.34 14.02 13.88
N LYS A 145 17.56 15.21 14.43
CA LYS A 145 18.92 15.73 14.76
C LYS A 145 19.64 14.99 15.88
N GLN A 146 18.94 14.16 16.65
CA GLN A 146 19.52 13.38 17.75
C GLN A 146 19.99 11.99 17.33
N LEU A 147 19.69 11.58 16.08
CA LEU A 147 20.03 10.26 15.56
C LEU A 147 21.55 10.06 15.52
N LYS A 148 21.96 8.85 15.87
CA LYS A 148 23.33 8.37 15.84
C LYS A 148 23.37 6.99 15.23
N SER A 149 24.44 6.68 14.51
CA SER A 149 24.61 5.36 13.89
C SER A 149 25.16 4.35 14.88
N GLU A 150 24.56 3.14 14.87
CA GLU A 150 24.96 2.02 15.74
C GLU A 150 24.35 0.69 15.23
N GLY A 151 25.10 -0.38 15.34
CA GLY A 151 24.60 -1.77 15.19
C GLY A 151 24.33 -2.22 13.76
N GLY A 152 23.45 -3.23 13.63
CA GLY A 152 23.02 -3.83 12.35
C GLY A 152 21.83 -3.11 11.73
N THR A 153 21.11 -3.78 10.80
CA THR A 153 20.02 -3.20 10.00
C THR A 153 18.79 -4.11 10.04
N SER A 154 17.75 -3.74 10.77
CA SER A 154 16.45 -4.44 10.83
C SER A 154 15.42 -3.80 9.90
N LEU A 155 15.72 -3.83 8.60
CA LEU A 155 14.92 -3.18 7.56
C LEU A 155 13.50 -3.76 7.44
N TYR A 156 13.38 -5.10 7.39
CA TYR A 156 12.07 -5.73 7.23
C TYR A 156 11.19 -5.57 8.47
N ASP A 157 11.78 -5.58 9.68
CA ASP A 157 11.06 -5.26 10.90
C ASP A 157 10.53 -3.83 10.89
N ALA A 158 11.34 -2.87 10.42
CA ALA A 158 10.94 -1.46 10.32
C ALA A 158 9.78 -1.27 9.33
N ILE A 159 9.86 -1.89 8.15
CA ILE A 159 8.78 -1.87 7.16
C ILE A 159 7.51 -2.50 7.73
N TYR A 160 7.62 -3.66 8.37
CA TYR A 160 6.49 -4.37 8.97
C TYR A 160 5.79 -3.52 10.02
N LEU A 161 6.54 -2.99 11.00
CA LEU A 161 5.98 -2.20 12.10
C LEU A 161 5.35 -0.89 11.61
N ALA A 162 6.01 -0.16 10.73
CA ALA A 162 5.47 1.07 10.16
C ALA A 162 4.22 0.81 9.30
N SER A 163 4.16 -0.31 8.59
CA SER A 163 2.96 -0.71 7.82
C SER A 163 1.77 -0.98 8.73
N ARG A 164 1.98 -1.66 9.87
CA ARG A 164 0.92 -1.92 10.85
C ARG A 164 0.33 -0.64 11.46
N GLU A 165 1.17 0.37 11.70
CA GLU A 165 0.72 1.69 12.14
C GLU A 165 -0.02 2.45 11.03
N LEU A 166 0.47 2.39 9.78
CA LEU A 166 -0.17 3.01 8.62
C LEU A 166 -1.56 2.43 8.33
N GLU A 167 -1.74 1.12 8.48
CA GLU A 167 -3.02 0.44 8.27
C GLU A 167 -4.16 1.05 9.11
N LEU A 168 -3.84 1.64 10.26
CA LEU A 168 -4.79 2.29 11.17
C LEU A 168 -5.05 3.77 10.82
N ARG A 169 -4.45 4.28 9.74
CA ARG A 169 -4.55 5.68 9.34
C ARG A 169 -5.55 5.88 8.22
N ASP A 170 -6.09 7.09 8.16
CA ASP A 170 -6.89 7.54 7.02
C ASP A 170 -6.01 8.18 5.94
N GLY A 171 -6.52 8.21 4.72
CA GLY A 171 -5.88 8.87 3.59
C GLY A 171 -4.96 7.95 2.78
N ARG A 172 -3.89 8.52 2.24
CA ARG A 172 -2.89 7.79 1.45
C ARG A 172 -1.68 7.45 2.32
N HIS A 173 -1.26 6.20 2.28
CA HIS A 173 -0.16 5.70 3.07
C HIS A 173 1.12 5.69 2.25
N VAL A 174 2.15 6.30 2.79
CA VAL A 174 3.46 6.43 2.14
C VAL A 174 4.55 6.09 3.16
N MET A 175 5.53 5.33 2.72
CA MET A 175 6.72 5.02 3.49
C MET A 175 7.95 5.45 2.70
N VAL A 176 8.72 6.36 3.26
CA VAL A 176 10.00 6.79 2.70
C VAL A 176 11.11 6.17 3.56
N ILE A 177 11.96 5.36 2.93
CA ILE A 177 13.00 4.59 3.62
C ILE A 177 14.35 5.14 3.16
N VAL A 178 15.14 5.70 4.07
CA VAL A 178 16.50 6.18 3.80
C VAL A 178 17.47 5.16 4.37
N THR A 179 18.27 4.53 3.52
CA THR A 179 19.18 3.43 3.88
C THR A 179 20.33 3.34 2.89
N ASP A 180 21.43 2.72 3.28
CA ASP A 180 22.59 2.41 2.43
C ASP A 180 22.67 0.93 2.05
N GLY A 181 21.77 0.09 2.58
CA GLY A 181 21.91 -1.34 2.42
C GLY A 181 20.67 -2.18 2.59
N GLY A 182 20.92 -3.45 2.75
CA GLY A 182 19.91 -4.48 2.94
C GLY A 182 19.77 -4.90 4.41
N ASP A 183 18.79 -5.73 4.64
CA ASP A 183 18.50 -6.32 5.94
C ASP A 183 19.62 -7.23 6.45
N THR A 184 19.91 -7.15 7.74
CA THR A 184 20.92 -8.01 8.39
C THR A 184 20.45 -8.67 9.70
N THR A 185 19.49 -8.04 10.40
CA THR A 185 19.11 -8.44 11.77
C THR A 185 17.62 -8.57 12.01
N SER A 186 16.76 -8.41 11.00
CA SER A 186 15.32 -8.53 11.17
C SER A 186 14.87 -9.93 11.60
N VAL A 187 13.84 -9.99 12.41
CA VAL A 187 13.07 -11.20 12.72
C VAL A 187 12.04 -11.48 11.63
N LYS A 188 11.48 -10.43 11.03
CA LYS A 188 10.58 -10.54 9.88
C LYS A 188 11.38 -10.79 8.61
N ASP A 189 10.79 -11.59 7.71
CA ASP A 189 11.36 -11.82 6.39
C ASP A 189 10.81 -10.83 5.35
N PHE A 190 11.39 -10.89 4.15
CA PHE A 190 11.01 -10.08 3.00
C PHE A 190 9.51 -10.19 2.67
N HIS A 191 8.96 -11.42 2.68
CA HIS A 191 7.56 -11.65 2.31
C HIS A 191 6.60 -11.07 3.34
N GLN A 192 6.91 -11.20 4.63
CA GLN A 192 6.11 -10.61 5.71
C GLN A 192 6.12 -9.09 5.66
N ALA A 193 7.25 -8.47 5.34
CA ALA A 193 7.36 -7.02 5.16
C ALA A 193 6.54 -6.53 3.95
N LEU A 194 6.65 -7.23 2.80
CA LEU A 194 5.89 -6.91 1.60
C LEU A 194 4.38 -7.07 1.82
N GLU A 195 3.95 -8.19 2.39
CA GLU A 195 2.55 -8.46 2.69
C GLU A 195 1.96 -7.38 3.61
N ALA A 196 2.66 -7.01 4.68
CA ALA A 196 2.22 -5.96 5.60
C ALA A 196 2.04 -4.61 4.89
N ALA A 197 2.98 -4.22 4.01
CA ALA A 197 2.90 -2.99 3.24
C ALA A 197 1.74 -3.00 2.23
N GLN A 198 1.47 -4.15 1.60
CA GLN A 198 0.37 -4.32 0.65
C GLN A 198 -1.00 -4.32 1.36
N LEU A 199 -1.11 -4.96 2.53
CA LEU A 199 -2.34 -4.94 3.34
C LEU A 199 -2.67 -3.53 3.83
N ALA A 200 -1.66 -2.75 4.16
CA ALA A 200 -1.79 -1.35 4.56
C ALA A 200 -1.96 -0.37 3.38
N ASP A 201 -2.08 -0.84 2.14
CA ASP A 201 -2.14 0.00 0.92
C ASP A 201 -1.00 1.06 0.87
N THR A 202 0.20 0.71 1.33
CA THR A 202 1.31 1.63 1.52
C THR A 202 2.22 1.67 0.28
N LEU A 203 2.52 2.86 -0.23
CA LEU A 203 3.55 3.07 -1.26
C LEU A 203 4.93 3.13 -0.61
N LEU A 204 5.86 2.29 -1.04
CA LEU A 204 7.25 2.32 -0.58
C LEU A 204 8.14 3.11 -1.53
N TYR A 205 8.84 4.10 -0.98
CA TYR A 205 9.85 4.90 -1.66
C TYR A 205 11.22 4.74 -0.98
N PRO A 206 11.94 3.66 -1.27
CA PRO A 206 13.31 3.52 -0.82
C PRO A 206 14.21 4.55 -1.49
N VAL A 207 14.96 5.27 -0.68
CA VAL A 207 16.04 6.17 -1.06
C VAL A 207 17.33 5.51 -0.62
N LEU A 208 17.96 4.79 -1.54
CA LEU A 208 19.18 4.04 -1.31
C LEU A 208 20.38 4.96 -1.58
N VAL A 209 20.99 5.46 -0.51
CA VAL A 209 22.14 6.35 -0.60
C VAL A 209 23.37 5.53 -0.92
N VAL A 210 23.97 5.79 -2.08
CA VAL A 210 25.16 5.08 -2.53
C VAL A 210 26.41 5.86 -2.07
N PRO A 211 27.30 5.25 -1.27
CA PRO A 211 28.54 5.90 -0.86
C PRO A 211 29.40 6.31 -2.05
N ILE A 212 29.92 7.55 -2.04
CA ILE A 212 30.71 8.13 -3.15
C ILE A 212 32.03 7.38 -3.36
N THR A 213 32.52 6.67 -2.35
CA THR A 213 33.92 6.25 -2.27
C THR A 213 34.21 4.81 -2.70
N ASN A 214 33.18 3.95 -2.89
CA ASN A 214 33.50 2.56 -3.20
C ASN A 214 32.31 1.72 -3.74
N ASP A 215 32.32 1.41 -5.03
CA ASP A 215 31.42 0.41 -5.62
C ASP A 215 31.56 -0.99 -4.99
N ALA A 216 32.69 -1.29 -4.35
CA ALA A 216 32.98 -2.57 -3.70
C ALA A 216 32.13 -2.82 -2.43
N GLY A 217 31.49 -1.80 -1.87
CA GLY A 217 30.59 -1.91 -0.71
C GLY A 217 29.10 -1.98 -1.07
N ARG A 218 28.74 -1.93 -2.36
CA ARG A 218 27.34 -1.90 -2.80
C ARG A 218 26.63 -3.22 -2.49
N ASN A 219 25.58 -3.16 -1.69
CA ASN A 219 24.76 -4.33 -1.37
C ASN A 219 23.69 -4.57 -2.45
N VAL A 220 24.11 -5.26 -3.53
CA VAL A 220 23.22 -5.59 -4.66
C VAL A 220 22.00 -6.43 -4.22
N GLY A 221 22.15 -7.29 -3.22
CA GLY A 221 21.05 -8.08 -2.68
C GLY A 221 19.98 -7.20 -2.02
N GLY A 222 20.41 -6.25 -1.20
CA GLY A 222 19.53 -5.27 -0.56
C GLY A 222 18.84 -4.35 -1.56
N GLU A 223 19.58 -3.87 -2.59
CA GLU A 223 19.02 -3.06 -3.67
C GLU A 223 17.92 -3.81 -4.44
N ASN A 224 18.15 -5.08 -4.79
CA ASN A 224 17.15 -5.91 -5.47
C ASN A 224 15.91 -6.14 -4.58
N ALA A 225 16.10 -6.37 -3.29
CA ALA A 225 15.00 -6.54 -2.34
C ALA A 225 14.17 -5.25 -2.25
N LEU A 226 14.81 -4.10 -2.07
CA LEU A 226 14.13 -2.79 -2.02
C LEU A 226 13.42 -2.45 -3.32
N THR A 227 14.01 -2.80 -4.47
CA THR A 227 13.39 -2.62 -5.79
C THR A 227 12.12 -3.46 -5.92
N THR A 228 12.16 -4.70 -5.45
CA THR A 228 11.00 -5.62 -5.48
C THR A 228 9.91 -5.16 -4.51
N LEU A 229 10.26 -4.72 -3.30
CA LEU A 229 9.33 -4.15 -2.32
C LEU A 229 8.62 -2.91 -2.89
N ALA A 230 9.38 -1.98 -3.48
CA ALA A 230 8.82 -0.78 -4.08
C ALA A 230 7.90 -1.10 -5.26
N ALA A 231 8.32 -1.98 -6.18
CA ALA A 231 7.50 -2.39 -7.32
C ALA A 231 6.21 -3.11 -6.89
N GLY A 232 6.30 -3.95 -5.84
CA GLY A 232 5.15 -4.69 -5.29
C GLY A 232 4.08 -3.79 -4.68
N THR A 233 4.46 -2.59 -4.22
CA THR A 233 3.59 -1.62 -3.55
C THR A 233 3.19 -0.43 -4.44
N GLY A 234 3.76 -0.30 -5.64
CA GLY A 234 3.48 0.80 -6.57
C GLY A 234 4.34 2.05 -6.36
N GLY A 235 5.39 1.94 -5.56
CA GLY A 235 6.44 2.94 -5.44
C GLY A 235 7.62 2.67 -6.36
N ARG A 236 8.76 3.27 -6.06
CA ARG A 236 10.03 3.05 -6.77
C ARG A 236 11.24 3.38 -5.92
N VAL A 237 12.37 2.78 -6.25
CA VAL A 237 13.66 3.09 -5.62
C VAL A 237 14.28 4.34 -6.26
N PHE A 238 14.94 5.14 -5.43
CA PHE A 238 15.82 6.22 -5.81
C PHE A 238 17.25 5.85 -5.39
N LEU A 239 18.22 6.14 -6.24
CA LEU A 239 19.64 5.81 -6.05
C LEU A 239 20.48 7.10 -6.13
N PRO A 240 20.24 8.07 -5.23
CA PRO A 240 21.02 9.30 -5.24
C PRO A 240 22.42 9.07 -4.64
N THR A 241 23.37 9.87 -5.07
CA THR A 241 24.52 10.23 -4.27
C THR A 241 24.12 11.29 -3.24
N LEU A 242 25.02 11.62 -2.32
CA LEU A 242 24.76 12.66 -1.30
C LEU A 242 24.56 14.06 -1.91
N GLY A 243 24.01 14.96 -1.11
CA GLY A 243 23.87 16.37 -1.44
C GLY A 243 22.71 16.64 -2.41
N ALA A 244 22.98 17.33 -3.52
CA ALA A 244 21.95 17.82 -4.43
C ALA A 244 21.10 16.71 -5.09
N GLU A 245 21.66 15.51 -5.28
CA GLU A 245 20.91 14.40 -5.84
C GLU A 245 19.92 13.81 -4.84
N LEU A 246 20.30 13.74 -3.56
CA LEU A 246 19.44 13.32 -2.48
C LEU A 246 18.28 14.31 -2.30
N ASP A 247 18.54 15.62 -2.32
CA ASP A 247 17.50 16.66 -2.29
C ASP A 247 16.55 16.56 -3.50
N ARG A 248 17.07 16.24 -4.69
CA ARG A 248 16.25 15.99 -5.89
C ARG A 248 15.37 14.75 -5.74
N ALA A 249 15.91 13.65 -5.21
CA ALA A 249 15.14 12.43 -4.98
C ALA A 249 13.92 12.71 -4.11
N PHE A 250 14.09 13.43 -3.02
CA PHE A 250 12.97 13.83 -2.15
C PHE A 250 11.98 14.77 -2.84
N SER A 251 12.46 15.72 -3.65
CA SER A 251 11.59 16.61 -4.44
C SER A 251 10.78 15.83 -5.48
N ASP A 252 11.40 14.82 -6.11
CA ASP A 252 10.73 13.94 -7.06
C ASP A 252 9.66 13.09 -6.40
N ILE A 253 9.90 12.57 -5.18
CA ILE A 253 8.88 11.84 -4.40
C ILE A 253 7.67 12.76 -4.15
N LEU A 254 7.88 13.98 -3.67
CA LEU A 254 6.78 14.92 -3.42
C LEU A 254 5.99 15.23 -4.69
N ARG A 255 6.68 15.43 -5.82
CA ARG A 255 6.05 15.70 -7.11
C ARG A 255 5.24 14.51 -7.61
N GLU A 256 5.74 13.28 -7.46
CA GLU A 256 4.99 12.06 -7.78
C GLU A 256 3.73 11.96 -6.93
N LEU A 257 3.86 12.08 -5.62
CA LEU A 257 2.74 11.99 -4.68
C LEU A 257 1.63 13.02 -4.97
N ARG A 258 1.99 14.20 -5.49
CA ARG A 258 1.02 15.25 -5.86
C ARG A 258 0.39 15.08 -7.24
N THR A 259 0.95 14.18 -8.09
CA THR A 259 0.48 13.97 -9.48
C THR A 259 -0.23 12.64 -9.68
N GLN A 260 -0.28 11.78 -8.66
CA GLN A 260 -0.88 10.46 -8.75
C GLN A 260 -2.39 10.50 -8.97
N TYR A 261 -2.89 9.50 -9.70
CA TYR A 261 -4.30 9.20 -9.80
C TYR A 261 -4.70 8.21 -8.71
N LEU A 262 -5.86 8.41 -8.11
CA LEU A 262 -6.53 7.40 -7.31
C LEU A 262 -7.58 6.72 -8.18
N VAL A 263 -7.40 5.43 -8.41
CA VAL A 263 -8.31 4.61 -9.20
C VAL A 263 -8.84 3.48 -8.35
N GLY A 264 -10.13 3.20 -8.40
CA GLY A 264 -10.74 2.12 -7.63
C GLY A 264 -11.81 1.38 -8.41
N PHE A 265 -11.99 0.10 -8.05
CA PHE A 265 -13.01 -0.78 -8.62
C PHE A 265 -13.55 -1.73 -7.55
N TYR A 266 -14.75 -2.25 -7.80
CA TYR A 266 -15.29 -3.37 -7.04
C TYR A 266 -14.98 -4.65 -7.80
N PRO A 267 -14.24 -5.62 -7.22
CA PRO A 267 -13.88 -6.87 -7.88
C PRO A 267 -15.14 -7.62 -8.39
N LYS A 268 -15.13 -7.95 -9.67
CA LYS A 268 -16.23 -8.66 -10.32
C LYS A 268 -15.67 -9.79 -11.16
N ASP A 269 -16.21 -11.00 -10.96
CA ASP A 269 -15.87 -12.21 -11.73
C ASP A 269 -14.37 -12.58 -11.74
N ALA A 270 -13.56 -12.01 -10.84
CA ALA A 270 -12.15 -12.34 -10.74
C ALA A 270 -11.98 -13.72 -10.07
N PRO A 271 -11.20 -14.65 -10.68
CA PRO A 271 -11.00 -15.97 -10.13
C PRO A 271 -10.27 -15.90 -8.79
N LEU A 272 -10.73 -16.68 -7.80
CA LEU A 272 -10.07 -16.82 -6.50
C LEU A 272 -8.74 -17.57 -6.67
N THR A 273 -7.69 -17.03 -6.13
CA THR A 273 -6.37 -17.66 -6.05
C THR A 273 -6.19 -18.39 -4.71
N LYS A 274 -5.35 -19.43 -4.67
CA LYS A 274 -5.11 -20.22 -3.43
C LYS A 274 -4.49 -19.39 -2.32
N ASP A 275 -3.63 -18.45 -2.68
CA ASP A 275 -2.92 -17.53 -1.80
C ASP A 275 -3.67 -16.22 -1.56
N ARG A 276 -4.88 -16.09 -2.10
CA ARG A 276 -5.74 -14.89 -2.03
C ARG A 276 -5.12 -13.63 -2.65
N PHE A 277 -3.99 -13.75 -3.32
CA PHE A 277 -3.35 -12.64 -3.99
C PHE A 277 -3.93 -12.45 -5.39
N HIS A 278 -4.42 -11.25 -5.68
CA HIS A 278 -4.96 -10.84 -6.97
C HIS A 278 -3.91 -10.01 -7.71
N THR A 279 -3.55 -10.42 -8.91
CA THR A 279 -2.63 -9.67 -9.77
C THR A 279 -3.36 -8.56 -10.50
N LEU A 280 -2.85 -7.34 -10.38
CA LEU A 280 -3.40 -6.15 -11.02
C LEU A 280 -2.58 -5.75 -12.24
N LYS A 281 -3.28 -5.35 -13.31
CA LYS A 281 -2.67 -4.72 -14.47
C LYS A 281 -3.49 -3.51 -14.87
N ILE A 282 -2.82 -2.36 -14.98
CA ILE A 282 -3.42 -1.13 -15.49
C ILE A 282 -2.72 -0.76 -16.80
N SER A 283 -3.51 -0.36 -17.78
CA SER A 283 -3.01 0.18 -19.05
C SER A 283 -3.67 1.52 -19.36
N VAL A 284 -2.89 2.38 -20.04
CA VAL A 284 -3.34 3.66 -20.60
C VAL A 284 -3.04 3.69 -22.09
N PRO A 285 -3.79 4.44 -22.90
CA PRO A 285 -3.54 4.54 -24.32
C PRO A 285 -2.24 5.29 -24.61
N GLY A 286 -1.51 4.83 -25.61
CA GLY A 286 -0.25 5.44 -26.07
C GLY A 286 0.97 4.55 -25.81
N PRO A 287 1.80 4.33 -26.86
CA PRO A 287 2.95 3.41 -26.78
C PRO A 287 4.09 3.94 -25.89
N ASN A 288 4.05 5.22 -25.56
CA ASN A 288 5.14 5.94 -24.89
C ASN A 288 4.85 6.25 -23.41
N LEU A 289 3.78 5.66 -22.82
CA LEU A 289 3.42 5.90 -21.44
C LEU A 289 3.74 4.68 -20.57
N ARG A 290 4.43 4.94 -19.47
CA ARG A 290 4.73 3.94 -18.44
C ARG A 290 3.81 4.14 -17.25
N VAL A 291 3.10 3.08 -16.88
CA VAL A 291 2.22 3.05 -15.70
C VAL A 291 2.97 2.38 -14.55
N ILE A 292 2.95 3.01 -13.38
CA ILE A 292 3.51 2.50 -12.14
C ILE A 292 2.36 2.43 -11.12
N THR A 293 2.11 1.25 -10.61
CA THR A 293 1.10 0.95 -9.59
C THR A 293 1.48 -0.34 -8.87
N ARG A 294 0.81 -0.68 -7.78
CA ARG A 294 1.04 -1.94 -7.08
C ARG A 294 0.77 -3.15 -7.99
N SER A 295 1.51 -4.23 -7.76
CA SER A 295 1.41 -5.45 -8.56
C SER A 295 0.13 -6.25 -8.29
N GLY A 296 -0.52 -6.03 -7.14
CA GLY A 296 -1.71 -6.75 -6.74
C GLY A 296 -2.22 -6.37 -5.35
N TYR A 297 -3.15 -7.16 -4.83
CA TYR A 297 -3.73 -6.99 -3.51
C TYR A 297 -4.19 -8.34 -2.94
N TYR A 298 -4.36 -8.41 -1.62
CA TYR A 298 -4.94 -9.58 -0.96
C TYR A 298 -6.46 -9.45 -0.87
N GLY A 299 -7.19 -10.39 -1.48
CA GLY A 299 -8.64 -10.48 -1.40
C GLY A 299 -9.12 -11.11 -0.09
N GLU A 300 -10.41 -10.97 0.25
CA GLU A 300 -11.01 -11.65 1.39
C GLU A 300 -11.13 -13.15 1.13
N SER A 301 -10.92 -13.98 2.17
CA SER A 301 -11.18 -15.42 2.07
C SER A 301 -12.67 -15.69 2.10
N SER A 302 -13.13 -16.63 1.28
CA SER A 302 -14.52 -17.14 1.32
C SER A 302 -14.93 -17.76 2.67
N GLU A 303 -13.99 -17.93 3.60
CA GLU A 303 -14.26 -18.47 4.94
C GLU A 303 -14.79 -17.43 5.95
N SER A 304 -14.55 -16.12 5.74
CA SER A 304 -15.10 -15.10 6.64
C SER A 304 -16.61 -14.98 6.56
N SER A 305 -17.21 -15.36 5.42
CA SER A 305 -18.66 -15.35 5.24
C SER A 305 -19.38 -16.49 6.01
N ARG A 306 -18.69 -17.55 6.45
CA ARG A 306 -19.29 -18.67 7.20
C ARG A 306 -19.30 -18.47 8.71
N ARG A 307 -18.53 -17.53 9.27
CA ARG A 307 -18.47 -17.30 10.73
C ARG A 307 -19.45 -16.25 11.27
N SER A 308 -20.08 -15.44 10.42
CA SER A 308 -21.10 -14.46 10.88
C SER A 308 -22.52 -15.02 10.94
N GLY A 309 -22.71 -16.31 10.71
CA GLY A 309 -24.03 -16.99 10.69
C GLY A 309 -24.20 -18.02 11.82
N ARG A 310 -23.54 -17.84 12.97
CA ARG A 310 -23.82 -18.64 14.17
C ARG A 310 -24.12 -17.77 15.38
#